data_54b934c727df2e3da1c347527d803630
#
_entry.id   54b934c727df2e3da1c347527d803630
#
_cell.length_a   1.000
_cell.length_b   1.000
_cell.length_c   1.000
_cell.angle_alpha   90.00
_cell.angle_beta   90.00
_cell.angle_gamma   90.00
#
_symmetry.space_group_name_H-M   'P 1'
#
loop_
_entity.id
_entity.type
_entity.pdbx_description
1 polymer ?
#
loop_
_entity_poly.entity_id
_entity_poly.type
_entity_poly.pdbx_seq_one_letter_code
_entity_poly.pdbx_strand_id
1 'polypeptide(L)'
;LGVLHGVLLMVLFLCGMNLFLGMFTKSDTVRALGMEYSNVVFLFSTIVTGGITLEKIFQAVGRMRATMVSMIAGFVTNIVLDPLLIFGIGPFPRMEIAGAALATGIGQVITLLVYLIYYVADPLPVKLHKKYLRPEGEICGKTYGIGIPATLNMALPSLLISALNGILAAYSQRYVLVLGVYYKLQTFIYLPSNGIIQGIRPLIGYNYGAGERRRVEQIYRLTLEL
;
A
#
# COMPACT_ATOMS: atom_id res chain seq x y z
N LEU A 1 -2.69 -15.29 6.99
CA LEU A 1 -2.24 -14.13 7.77
C LEU A 1 -2.69 -12.81 7.13
N GLY A 2 -2.40 -12.51 5.84
CA GLY A 2 -2.75 -11.23 5.21
C GLY A 2 -4.22 -10.85 5.35
N VAL A 3 -5.14 -11.75 5.01
CA VAL A 3 -6.59 -11.52 5.16
C VAL A 3 -6.98 -11.29 6.63
N LEU A 4 -6.39 -12.06 7.56
CA LEU A 4 -6.62 -11.89 9.00
C LEU A 4 -6.22 -10.47 9.46
N HIS A 5 -5.04 -9.99 9.03
CA HIS A 5 -4.60 -8.63 9.33
C HIS A 5 -5.52 -7.59 8.69
N GLY A 6 -6.01 -7.84 7.48
CA GLY A 6 -6.97 -6.96 6.80
C GLY A 6 -8.26 -6.79 7.59
N VAL A 7 -8.82 -7.89 8.09
CA VAL A 7 -10.04 -7.86 8.94
C VAL A 7 -9.74 -7.15 10.26
N LEU A 8 -8.62 -7.47 10.91
CA LEU A 8 -8.22 -6.84 12.17
C LEU A 8 -8.06 -5.33 12.01
N LEU A 9 -7.35 -4.89 10.97
CA LEU A 9 -7.15 -3.47 10.67
C LEU A 9 -8.47 -2.78 10.31
N MET A 10 -9.35 -3.44 9.54
CA MET A 10 -10.67 -2.92 9.22
C MET A 10 -11.46 -2.61 10.50
N VAL A 11 -11.56 -3.57 11.41
CA VAL A 11 -12.29 -3.40 12.68
C VAL A 11 -11.63 -2.32 13.56
N LEU A 12 -10.31 -2.37 13.70
CA LEU A 12 -9.56 -1.43 14.53
C LEU A 12 -9.76 0.02 14.05
N PHE A 13 -9.64 0.25 12.74
CA PHE A 13 -9.76 1.60 12.19
C PHE A 13 -11.21 2.09 12.13
N LEU A 14 -12.18 1.24 11.80
CA LEU A 14 -13.59 1.61 11.85
C LEU A 14 -14.03 2.01 13.28
N CYS A 15 -13.55 1.31 14.30
CA CYS A 15 -13.85 1.63 15.69
C CYS A 15 -13.03 2.83 16.22
N GLY A 16 -11.76 2.95 15.82
CA GLY A 16 -10.82 3.93 16.38
C GLY A 16 -10.78 5.27 15.65
N MET A 17 -11.28 5.35 14.41
CA MET A 17 -11.10 6.53 13.55
C MET A 17 -11.71 7.80 14.11
N ASN A 18 -12.86 7.69 14.76
CA ASN A 18 -13.52 8.83 15.38
C ASN A 18 -12.67 9.46 16.49
N LEU A 19 -12.04 8.62 17.34
CA LEU A 19 -11.11 9.06 18.37
C LEU A 19 -9.86 9.68 17.73
N PHE A 20 -9.30 9.03 16.72
CA PHE A 20 -8.11 9.50 16.01
C PHE A 20 -8.32 10.87 15.39
N LEU A 21 -9.41 11.09 14.63
CA LEU A 21 -9.71 12.38 14.02
C LEU A 21 -9.94 13.48 15.08
N GLY A 22 -10.55 13.14 16.20
CA GLY A 22 -10.74 14.08 17.32
C GLY A 22 -9.45 14.59 17.94
N MET A 23 -8.34 13.86 17.81
CA MET A 23 -7.00 14.30 18.26
C MET A 23 -6.36 15.32 17.31
N PHE A 24 -6.72 15.30 16.02
CA PHE A 24 -6.08 16.13 14.98
C PHE A 24 -6.88 17.35 14.57
N THR A 25 -8.21 17.33 14.73
CA THR A 25 -9.05 18.46 14.33
C THR A 25 -10.17 18.73 15.33
N LYS A 26 -10.43 20.03 15.53
CA LYS A 26 -11.57 20.51 16.31
C LYS A 26 -12.76 20.92 15.42
N SER A 27 -12.59 20.88 14.10
CA SER A 27 -13.64 21.20 13.14
C SER A 27 -14.56 20.00 12.92
N ASP A 28 -15.83 20.12 13.28
CA ASP A 28 -16.82 19.08 13.09
C ASP A 28 -17.02 18.73 11.62
N THR A 29 -16.95 19.72 10.73
CA THR A 29 -17.06 19.51 9.29
C THR A 29 -15.90 18.64 8.76
N VAL A 30 -14.64 18.96 9.12
CA VAL A 30 -13.48 18.19 8.72
C VAL A 30 -13.52 16.78 9.29
N ARG A 31 -14.02 16.64 10.53
CA ARG A 31 -14.19 15.33 11.18
C ARG A 31 -15.24 14.48 10.46
N ALA A 32 -16.38 15.08 10.10
CA ALA A 32 -17.45 14.39 9.38
C ALA A 32 -16.96 13.88 8.00
N LEU A 33 -16.31 14.75 7.21
CA LEU A 33 -15.74 14.39 5.92
C LEU A 33 -14.64 13.33 6.05
N GLY A 34 -13.80 13.44 7.08
CA GLY A 34 -12.76 12.43 7.38
C GLY A 34 -13.36 11.07 7.75
N MET A 35 -14.45 11.03 8.51
CA MET A 35 -15.16 9.80 8.84
C MET A 35 -15.82 9.17 7.63
N GLU A 36 -16.46 9.98 6.77
CA GLU A 36 -17.09 9.52 5.54
C GLU A 36 -16.08 8.84 4.61
N TYR A 37 -14.95 9.50 4.35
CA TYR A 37 -13.85 8.92 3.57
C TYR A 37 -13.31 7.63 4.18
N SER A 38 -12.97 7.68 5.45
CA SER A 38 -12.30 6.60 6.17
C SER A 38 -13.17 5.35 6.27
N ASN A 39 -14.46 5.51 6.55
CA ASN A 39 -15.40 4.39 6.63
C ASN A 39 -15.46 3.62 5.31
N VAL A 40 -15.49 4.32 4.18
CA VAL A 40 -15.49 3.67 2.86
C VAL A 40 -14.16 2.97 2.62
N VAL A 41 -13.02 3.66 2.79
CA VAL A 41 -11.69 3.09 2.52
C VAL A 41 -11.40 1.86 3.39
N PHE A 42 -11.73 1.91 4.68
CA PHE A 42 -11.43 0.80 5.59
C PHE A 42 -12.28 -0.44 5.34
N LEU A 43 -13.47 -0.33 4.75
CA LEU A 43 -14.22 -1.48 4.29
C LEU A 43 -13.45 -2.31 3.24
N PHE A 44 -12.59 -1.67 2.46
CA PHE A 44 -11.74 -2.34 1.48
C PHE A 44 -10.43 -2.89 2.05
N SER A 45 -10.10 -2.67 3.34
CA SER A 45 -8.83 -3.09 3.94
C SER A 45 -8.51 -4.57 3.73
N THR A 46 -9.52 -5.44 3.84
CA THR A 46 -9.36 -6.88 3.61
C THR A 46 -9.01 -7.19 2.16
N ILE A 47 -9.59 -6.46 1.21
CA ILE A 47 -9.31 -6.59 -0.23
C ILE A 47 -7.89 -6.11 -0.52
N VAL A 48 -7.51 -4.96 0.03
CA VAL A 48 -6.16 -4.37 -0.11
C VAL A 48 -5.10 -5.34 0.42
N THR A 49 -5.26 -5.86 1.63
CA THR A 49 -4.28 -6.79 2.22
C THR A 49 -4.24 -8.14 1.48
N GLY A 50 -5.37 -8.59 0.94
CA GLY A 50 -5.43 -9.75 0.04
C GLY A 50 -4.65 -9.50 -1.25
N GLY A 51 -4.85 -8.34 -1.87
CA GLY A 51 -4.11 -7.91 -3.07
C GLY A 51 -2.60 -7.83 -2.82
N ILE A 52 -2.17 -7.16 -1.74
CA ILE A 52 -0.76 -7.09 -1.35
C ILE A 52 -0.16 -8.48 -1.11
N THR A 53 -0.92 -9.39 -0.48
CA THR A 53 -0.46 -10.76 -0.24
C THR A 53 -0.20 -11.49 -1.54
N LEU A 54 -1.13 -11.43 -2.51
CA LEU A 54 -0.94 -12.02 -3.84
C LEU A 54 0.21 -11.34 -4.59
N GLU A 55 0.30 -10.02 -4.54
CA GLU A 55 1.42 -9.27 -5.11
C GLU A 55 2.77 -9.83 -4.65
N LYS A 56 2.95 -10.02 -3.33
CA LYS A 56 4.20 -10.56 -2.78
C LYS A 56 4.44 -12.00 -3.18
N ILE A 57 3.41 -12.81 -3.30
CA ILE A 57 3.53 -14.19 -3.80
C ILE A 57 3.98 -14.19 -5.28
N PHE A 58 3.36 -13.38 -6.15
CA PHE A 58 3.76 -13.26 -7.55
C PHE A 58 5.19 -12.72 -7.70
N GLN A 59 5.57 -11.73 -6.88
CA GLN A 59 6.94 -11.20 -6.85
C GLN A 59 7.95 -12.27 -6.40
N ALA A 60 7.62 -13.04 -5.36
CA ALA A 60 8.50 -14.08 -4.82
C ALA A 60 8.81 -15.19 -5.83
N VAL A 61 7.86 -15.50 -6.72
CA VAL A 61 8.06 -16.49 -7.80
C VAL A 61 8.58 -15.87 -9.12
N GLY A 62 8.96 -14.58 -9.08
CA GLY A 62 9.55 -13.88 -10.24
C GLY A 62 8.55 -13.44 -11.31
N ARG A 63 7.24 -13.53 -11.05
CA ARG A 63 6.19 -13.17 -12.01
C ARG A 63 5.87 -11.66 -11.99
N MET A 64 6.88 -10.84 -12.27
CA MET A 64 6.77 -9.37 -12.20
C MET A 64 5.77 -8.79 -13.20
N ARG A 65 5.59 -9.44 -14.38
CA ARG A 65 4.61 -8.98 -15.39
C ARG A 65 3.18 -9.01 -14.84
N ALA A 66 2.80 -10.06 -14.13
CA ALA A 66 1.48 -10.17 -13.52
C ALA A 66 1.28 -9.05 -12.47
N THR A 67 2.29 -8.78 -11.65
CA THR A 67 2.27 -7.68 -10.67
C THR A 67 2.08 -6.34 -11.37
N MET A 68 2.87 -6.05 -12.40
CA MET A 68 2.81 -4.79 -13.14
C MET A 68 1.42 -4.58 -13.77
N VAL A 69 0.90 -5.58 -14.49
CA VAL A 69 -0.40 -5.46 -15.16
C VAL A 69 -1.54 -5.29 -14.15
N SER A 70 -1.52 -6.04 -13.04
CA SER A 70 -2.55 -5.94 -12.00
C SER A 70 -2.56 -4.55 -11.36
N MET A 71 -1.39 -4.00 -11.02
CA MET A 71 -1.28 -2.66 -10.43
C MET A 71 -1.70 -1.57 -11.42
N ILE A 72 -1.27 -1.65 -12.69
CA ILE A 72 -1.65 -0.69 -13.73
C ILE A 72 -3.17 -0.72 -13.93
N ALA A 73 -3.79 -1.89 -14.01
CA ALA A 73 -5.24 -2.01 -14.15
C ALA A 73 -5.99 -1.31 -13.00
N GLY A 74 -5.54 -1.51 -11.75
CA GLY A 74 -6.11 -0.84 -10.59
C GLY A 74 -5.91 0.67 -10.60
N PHE A 75 -4.72 1.15 -10.92
CA PHE A 75 -4.44 2.59 -11.00
C PHE A 75 -5.22 3.28 -12.13
N VAL A 76 -5.28 2.68 -13.32
CA VAL A 76 -6.07 3.22 -14.43
C VAL A 76 -7.55 3.28 -14.06
N THR A 77 -8.07 2.23 -13.42
CA THR A 77 -9.46 2.22 -12.93
C THR A 77 -9.71 3.35 -11.95
N ASN A 78 -8.82 3.55 -10.98
CA ASN A 78 -8.93 4.63 -10.00
C ASN A 78 -8.90 6.00 -10.70
N ILE A 79 -7.91 6.27 -11.57
CA ILE A 79 -7.76 7.54 -12.30
C ILE A 79 -9.01 7.86 -13.13
N VAL A 80 -9.65 6.85 -13.73
CA VAL A 80 -10.87 7.05 -14.52
C VAL A 80 -12.09 7.26 -13.62
N LEU A 81 -12.21 6.49 -12.53
CA LEU A 81 -13.38 6.57 -11.64
C LEU A 81 -13.36 7.79 -10.72
N ASP A 82 -12.18 8.31 -10.35
CA ASP A 82 -12.07 9.49 -9.49
C ASP A 82 -12.90 10.67 -10.03
N PRO A 83 -12.66 11.19 -11.25
CA PRO A 83 -13.45 12.32 -11.73
C PRO A 83 -14.94 11.96 -11.96
N LEU A 84 -15.25 10.73 -12.34
CA LEU A 84 -16.63 10.30 -12.58
C LEU A 84 -17.45 10.30 -11.29
N LEU A 85 -16.89 9.79 -10.19
CA LEU A 85 -17.58 9.67 -8.90
C LEU A 85 -17.49 10.96 -8.06
N ILE A 86 -16.39 11.68 -8.12
CA ILE A 86 -16.22 12.94 -7.38
C ILE A 86 -17.17 14.01 -7.93
N PHE A 87 -17.17 14.21 -9.24
CA PHE A 87 -17.93 15.28 -9.88
C PHE A 87 -19.32 14.85 -10.35
N GLY A 88 -19.62 13.55 -10.38
CA GLY A 88 -20.90 13.02 -10.87
C GLY A 88 -21.04 13.17 -12.38
N ILE A 89 -20.03 12.74 -13.15
CA ILE A 89 -20.06 12.88 -14.62
C ILE A 89 -20.83 11.71 -15.24
N GLY A 90 -21.75 12.02 -16.14
CA GLY A 90 -22.56 11.04 -16.84
C GLY A 90 -23.66 10.43 -15.94
N PRO A 91 -23.79 9.08 -15.88
CA PRO A 91 -24.84 8.41 -15.11
C PRO A 91 -24.50 8.30 -13.60
N PHE A 92 -23.34 8.79 -13.17
CA PHE A 92 -22.87 8.64 -11.79
C PHE A 92 -23.37 9.79 -10.90
N PRO A 93 -23.80 9.49 -9.65
CA PRO A 93 -24.13 10.54 -8.69
C PRO A 93 -22.86 11.27 -8.24
N ARG A 94 -22.97 12.55 -7.95
CA ARG A 94 -21.90 13.33 -7.35
C ARG A 94 -21.69 12.89 -5.90
N MET A 95 -20.57 12.23 -5.62
CA MET A 95 -20.26 11.65 -4.32
C MET A 95 -19.12 12.39 -3.58
N GLU A 96 -18.49 13.37 -4.21
CA GLU A 96 -17.40 14.17 -3.63
C GLU A 96 -16.33 13.29 -2.96
N ILE A 97 -16.11 13.44 -1.65
CA ILE A 97 -15.07 12.71 -0.90
C ILE A 97 -15.36 11.21 -0.83
N ALA A 98 -16.62 10.81 -0.66
CA ALA A 98 -17.01 9.40 -0.68
C ALA A 98 -16.74 8.76 -2.06
N GLY A 99 -16.90 9.53 -3.15
CA GLY A 99 -16.59 9.11 -4.51
C GLY A 99 -15.11 8.77 -4.68
N ALA A 100 -14.21 9.61 -4.18
CA ALA A 100 -12.76 9.34 -4.19
C ALA A 100 -12.40 8.08 -3.40
N ALA A 101 -13.02 7.89 -2.23
CA ALA A 101 -12.82 6.70 -1.41
C ALA A 101 -13.29 5.43 -2.14
N LEU A 102 -14.46 5.50 -2.78
CA LEU A 102 -15.05 4.38 -3.53
C LEU A 102 -14.23 4.04 -4.77
N ALA A 103 -13.78 5.05 -5.54
CA ALA A 103 -12.91 4.86 -6.71
C ALA A 103 -11.60 4.13 -6.33
N THR A 104 -11.01 4.54 -5.21
CA THR A 104 -9.82 3.87 -4.65
C THR A 104 -10.13 2.41 -4.31
N GLY A 105 -11.24 2.16 -3.61
CA GLY A 105 -11.68 0.80 -3.25
C GLY A 105 -11.91 -0.08 -4.48
N ILE A 106 -12.62 0.42 -5.50
CA ILE A 106 -12.86 -0.30 -6.75
C ILE A 106 -11.55 -0.59 -7.48
N GLY A 107 -10.61 0.37 -7.53
CA GLY A 107 -9.27 0.15 -8.08
C GLY A 107 -8.54 -1.03 -7.41
N GLN A 108 -8.64 -1.15 -6.08
CA GLN A 108 -8.06 -2.28 -5.35
C GLN A 108 -8.79 -3.61 -5.64
N VAL A 109 -10.12 -3.58 -5.81
CA VAL A 109 -10.89 -4.76 -6.24
C VAL A 109 -10.42 -5.24 -7.61
N ILE A 110 -10.27 -4.32 -8.59
CA ILE A 110 -9.78 -4.66 -9.93
C ILE A 110 -8.36 -5.22 -9.86
N THR A 111 -7.47 -4.62 -9.07
CA THR A 111 -6.12 -5.16 -8.85
C THR A 111 -6.17 -6.61 -8.36
N LEU A 112 -6.98 -6.88 -7.34
CA LEU A 112 -7.14 -8.22 -6.79
C LEU A 112 -7.73 -9.20 -7.82
N LEU A 113 -8.76 -8.78 -8.58
CA LEU A 113 -9.38 -9.60 -9.62
C LEU A 113 -8.38 -9.98 -10.71
N VAL A 114 -7.56 -9.05 -11.17
CA VAL A 114 -6.51 -9.33 -12.17
C VAL A 114 -5.49 -10.31 -11.63
N TYR A 115 -5.08 -10.19 -10.36
CA TYR A 115 -4.21 -11.21 -9.72
C TYR A 115 -4.87 -12.59 -9.70
N LEU A 116 -6.16 -12.67 -9.37
CA LEU A 116 -6.89 -13.95 -9.36
C LEU A 116 -7.01 -14.54 -10.77
N ILE A 117 -7.22 -13.72 -11.80
CA ILE A 117 -7.22 -14.16 -13.20
C ILE A 117 -5.86 -14.75 -13.56
N TYR A 118 -4.75 -14.06 -13.24
CA TYR A 118 -3.40 -14.59 -13.46
C TYR A 118 -3.16 -15.89 -12.69
N TYR A 119 -3.65 -15.98 -11.45
CA TYR A 119 -3.50 -17.18 -10.64
C TYR A 119 -4.19 -18.41 -11.26
N VAL A 120 -5.33 -18.22 -11.93
CA VAL A 120 -6.08 -19.30 -12.59
C VAL A 120 -5.51 -19.60 -13.97
N ALA A 121 -5.18 -18.55 -14.77
CA ALA A 121 -4.72 -18.70 -16.14
C ALA A 121 -3.27 -19.23 -16.26
N ASP A 122 -2.42 -18.86 -15.29
CA ASP A 122 -1.01 -19.22 -15.27
C ASP A 122 -0.64 -19.72 -13.87
N PRO A 123 -0.90 -21.03 -13.58
CA PRO A 123 -0.76 -21.58 -12.25
C PRO A 123 0.63 -21.36 -11.67
N LEU A 124 0.66 -20.84 -10.44
CA LEU A 124 1.89 -20.66 -9.69
C LEU A 124 2.46 -22.02 -9.28
N PRO A 125 3.80 -22.16 -9.14
CA PRO A 125 4.43 -23.36 -8.60
C PRO A 125 3.96 -23.63 -7.15
N VAL A 126 3.48 -22.59 -6.46
CA VAL A 126 2.91 -22.69 -5.11
C VAL A 126 1.38 -22.70 -5.21
N LYS A 127 0.77 -23.81 -4.85
CA LYS A 127 -0.70 -23.96 -4.85
C LYS A 127 -1.27 -23.59 -3.48
N LEU A 128 -2.30 -22.75 -3.48
CA LEU A 128 -3.06 -22.43 -2.27
C LEU A 128 -3.98 -23.62 -1.92
N HIS A 129 -3.65 -24.37 -0.89
CA HIS A 129 -4.47 -25.44 -0.37
C HIS A 129 -5.08 -25.09 0.98
N LYS A 130 -6.34 -25.46 1.22
CA LYS A 130 -7.04 -25.25 2.49
C LYS A 130 -6.28 -25.83 3.70
N LYS A 131 -5.49 -26.89 3.49
CA LYS A 131 -4.64 -27.51 4.51
C LYS A 131 -3.64 -26.53 5.13
N TYR A 132 -3.12 -25.56 4.33
CA TYR A 132 -2.10 -24.59 4.76
C TYR A 132 -2.67 -23.25 5.25
N LEU A 133 -4.01 -23.18 5.43
CA LEU A 133 -4.64 -21.97 5.98
C LEU A 133 -4.45 -21.85 7.51
N ARG A 134 -4.07 -22.93 8.18
CA ARG A 134 -3.80 -22.90 9.62
C ARG A 134 -2.46 -22.19 9.88
N PRO A 135 -2.45 -21.18 10.76
CA PRO A 135 -1.19 -20.52 11.16
C PRO A 135 -0.27 -21.52 11.84
N GLU A 136 0.94 -21.65 11.35
CA GLU A 136 2.00 -22.45 11.95
C GLU A 136 2.94 -21.53 12.74
N GLY A 137 3.17 -21.83 14.02
CA GLY A 137 3.88 -20.94 14.94
C GLY A 137 5.29 -20.59 14.46
N GLU A 138 6.03 -21.55 13.91
CA GLU A 138 7.38 -21.33 13.40
C GLU A 138 7.40 -20.36 12.20
N ILE A 139 6.48 -20.55 11.24
CA ILE A 139 6.37 -19.68 10.06
C ILE A 139 5.90 -18.30 10.47
N CYS A 140 4.93 -18.23 11.39
CA CYS A 140 4.47 -16.94 11.93
C CYS A 140 5.61 -16.20 12.64
N GLY A 141 6.39 -16.89 13.48
CA GLY A 141 7.52 -16.30 14.17
C GLY A 141 8.56 -15.72 13.21
N LYS A 142 8.95 -16.47 12.17
CA LYS A 142 9.86 -15.98 11.12
C LYS A 142 9.29 -14.77 10.36
N THR A 143 8.00 -14.81 10.04
CA THR A 143 7.32 -13.70 9.32
C THR A 143 7.28 -12.44 10.17
N TYR A 144 6.88 -12.54 11.43
CA TYR A 144 6.84 -11.38 12.34
C TYR A 144 8.23 -10.90 12.74
N GLY A 145 9.22 -11.79 12.86
CA GLY A 145 10.62 -11.42 13.13
C GLY A 145 11.20 -10.50 12.05
N ILE A 146 10.75 -10.63 10.80
CA ILE A 146 11.11 -9.73 9.70
C ILE A 146 10.11 -8.58 9.57
N GLY A 147 8.83 -8.86 9.72
CA GLY A 147 7.75 -7.90 9.48
C GLY A 147 7.71 -6.77 10.49
N ILE A 148 7.90 -7.03 11.78
CA ILE A 148 7.87 -5.99 12.83
C ILE A 148 8.99 -4.96 12.64
N PRO A 149 10.28 -5.33 12.50
CA PRO A 149 11.34 -4.37 12.20
C PRO A 149 11.10 -3.59 10.90
N ALA A 150 10.58 -4.26 9.86
CA ALA A 150 10.24 -3.60 8.59
C ALA A 150 9.13 -2.56 8.77
N THR A 151 8.08 -2.88 9.53
CA THR A 151 6.98 -1.96 9.84
C THR A 151 7.48 -0.75 10.64
N LEU A 152 8.31 -0.97 11.66
CA LEU A 152 8.92 0.12 12.43
C LEU A 152 9.78 1.02 11.54
N ASN A 153 10.59 0.43 10.66
CA ASN A 153 11.40 1.21 9.72
C ASN A 153 10.55 2.07 8.77
N MET A 154 9.39 1.56 8.32
CA MET A 154 8.45 2.34 7.50
C MET A 154 7.69 3.40 8.31
N ALA A 155 7.51 3.22 9.61
CA ALA A 155 6.84 4.18 10.49
C ALA A 155 7.76 5.35 10.90
N LEU A 156 9.08 5.13 11.00
CA LEU A 156 10.05 6.14 11.44
C LEU A 156 9.97 7.46 10.66
N PRO A 157 9.90 7.51 9.31
CA PRO A 157 9.75 8.75 8.57
C PRO A 157 8.48 9.52 8.94
N SER A 158 7.37 8.82 9.17
CA SER A 158 6.10 9.46 9.57
C SER A 158 6.19 10.08 10.97
N LEU A 159 6.85 9.40 11.90
CA LEU A 159 7.12 9.93 13.24
C LEU A 159 8.04 11.16 13.18
N LEU A 160 9.09 11.11 12.36
CA LEU A 160 10.00 12.24 12.15
C LEU A 160 9.25 13.46 11.59
N ILE A 161 8.42 13.27 10.57
CA ILE A 161 7.61 14.34 9.97
C ILE A 161 6.66 14.93 11.02
N SER A 162 6.00 14.09 11.80
CA SER A 162 5.08 14.55 12.86
C SER A 162 5.81 15.36 13.94
N ALA A 163 6.99 14.89 14.39
CA ALA A 163 7.81 15.60 15.35
C ALA A 163 8.29 16.95 14.81
N LEU A 164 8.80 16.98 13.58
CA LEU A 164 9.24 18.22 12.93
C LEU A 164 8.09 19.21 12.74
N ASN A 165 6.90 18.74 12.33
CA ASN A 165 5.72 19.59 12.23
C ASN A 165 5.35 20.20 13.59
N GLY A 166 5.40 19.42 14.67
CA GLY A 166 5.15 19.90 16.03
C GLY A 166 6.13 20.99 16.46
N ILE A 167 7.43 20.78 16.23
CA ILE A 167 8.48 21.76 16.53
C ILE A 167 8.29 23.04 15.69
N LEU A 168 8.12 22.92 14.39
CA LEU A 168 8.02 24.04 13.48
C LEU A 168 6.72 24.84 13.69
N ALA A 169 5.62 24.19 14.06
CA ALA A 169 4.35 24.85 14.38
C ALA A 169 4.47 25.77 15.59
N ALA A 170 5.36 25.45 16.54
CA ALA A 170 5.62 26.31 17.69
C ALA A 170 6.29 27.65 17.30
N TYR A 171 7.02 27.69 16.18
CA TYR A 171 7.63 28.92 15.68
C TYR A 171 6.71 29.67 14.71
N SER A 172 6.22 29.02 13.67
CA SER A 172 5.28 29.61 12.71
C SER A 172 4.67 28.54 11.78
N GLN A 173 3.39 28.73 11.42
CA GLN A 173 2.71 27.92 10.39
C GLN A 173 3.38 27.98 9.02
N ARG A 174 4.12 29.06 8.72
CA ARG A 174 4.88 29.18 7.46
C ARG A 174 5.97 28.13 7.34
N TYR A 175 6.65 27.78 8.43
CA TYR A 175 7.68 26.73 8.43
C TYR A 175 7.10 25.35 8.19
N VAL A 176 5.92 25.05 8.73
CA VAL A 176 5.19 23.81 8.46
C VAL A 176 4.84 23.68 6.97
N LEU A 177 4.40 24.79 6.35
CA LEU A 177 4.10 24.84 4.92
C LEU A 177 5.36 24.59 4.08
N VAL A 178 6.48 25.23 4.42
CA VAL A 178 7.77 25.03 3.72
C VAL A 178 8.22 23.57 3.82
N LEU A 179 8.11 22.96 5.01
CA LEU A 179 8.43 21.55 5.21
C LEU A 179 7.53 20.66 4.35
N GLY A 180 6.23 20.97 4.27
CA GLY A 180 5.28 20.23 3.44
C GLY A 180 5.62 20.29 1.96
N VAL A 181 6.02 21.45 1.44
CA VAL A 181 6.48 21.61 0.05
C VAL A 181 7.79 20.82 -0.17
N TYR A 182 8.75 20.93 0.74
CA TYR A 182 10.00 20.16 0.70
C TYR A 182 9.74 18.66 0.57
N TYR A 183 8.88 18.09 1.43
CA TYR A 183 8.55 16.66 1.38
C TYR A 183 7.83 16.25 0.08
N LYS A 184 6.98 17.11 -0.47
CA LYS A 184 6.34 16.84 -1.77
C LYS A 184 7.38 16.75 -2.89
N LEU A 185 8.34 17.68 -2.95
CA LEU A 185 9.43 17.65 -3.92
C LEU A 185 10.34 16.44 -3.72
N GLN A 186 10.70 16.17 -2.47
CA GLN A 186 11.50 15.00 -2.10
C GLN A 186 10.83 13.69 -2.54
N THR A 187 9.53 13.54 -2.27
CA THR A 187 8.76 12.35 -2.68
C THR A 187 8.80 12.17 -4.19
N PHE A 188 8.66 13.24 -4.96
CA PHE A 188 8.72 13.18 -6.42
C PHE A 188 10.07 12.65 -6.93
N ILE A 189 11.17 13.05 -6.30
CA ILE A 189 12.53 12.58 -6.64
C ILE A 189 12.73 11.11 -6.22
N TYR A 190 12.21 10.72 -5.03
CA TYR A 190 12.38 9.36 -4.51
C TYR A 190 11.47 8.31 -5.16
N LEU A 191 10.35 8.69 -5.79
CA LEU A 191 9.42 7.74 -6.40
C LEU A 191 10.08 6.84 -7.45
N PRO A 192 10.85 7.33 -8.43
CA PRO A 192 11.54 6.49 -9.40
C PRO A 192 12.52 5.52 -8.74
N SER A 193 13.34 6.01 -7.80
CA SER A 193 14.31 5.19 -7.07
C SER A 193 13.63 4.07 -6.26
N ASN A 194 12.52 4.38 -5.59
CA ASN A 194 11.73 3.37 -4.90
C ASN A 194 11.14 2.33 -5.87
N GLY A 195 10.69 2.75 -7.05
CA GLY A 195 10.21 1.85 -8.09
C GLY A 195 11.29 0.85 -8.53
N ILE A 196 12.50 1.34 -8.79
CA ILE A 196 13.65 0.51 -9.15
C ILE A 196 13.97 -0.49 -8.02
N ILE A 197 14.06 -0.02 -6.78
CA ILE A 197 14.34 -0.87 -5.60
C ILE A 197 13.30 -1.97 -5.45
N GLN A 198 12.01 -1.66 -5.61
CA GLN A 198 10.93 -2.64 -5.50
C GLN A 198 11.01 -3.70 -6.61
N GLY A 199 11.41 -3.30 -7.83
CA GLY A 199 11.60 -4.23 -8.95
C GLY A 199 12.79 -5.18 -8.76
N ILE A 200 13.87 -4.71 -8.12
CA ILE A 200 15.12 -5.47 -7.97
C ILE A 200 15.07 -6.44 -6.77
N ARG A 201 14.37 -6.09 -5.70
CA ARG A 201 14.29 -6.91 -4.47
C ARG A 201 14.01 -8.40 -4.74
N PRO A 202 13.01 -8.78 -5.54
CA PRO A 202 12.73 -10.18 -5.83
C PRO A 202 13.86 -10.85 -6.64
N LEU A 203 14.48 -10.11 -7.59
CA LEU A 203 15.58 -10.62 -8.41
C LEU A 203 16.82 -10.91 -7.54
N ILE A 204 17.16 -10.01 -6.62
CA ILE A 204 18.25 -10.21 -5.66
C ILE A 204 17.92 -11.39 -4.75
N GLY A 205 16.72 -11.43 -4.18
CA GLY A 205 16.31 -12.50 -3.27
C GLY A 205 16.37 -13.89 -3.93
N TYR A 206 15.91 -14.00 -5.16
CA TYR A 206 15.95 -15.25 -5.91
C TYR A 206 17.39 -15.73 -6.20
N ASN A 207 18.24 -14.83 -6.73
CA ASN A 207 19.63 -15.19 -7.06
C ASN A 207 20.47 -15.42 -5.79
N TYR A 208 20.21 -14.67 -4.72
CA TYR A 208 20.87 -14.88 -3.42
C TYR A 208 20.51 -16.25 -2.83
N GLY A 209 19.22 -16.61 -2.86
CA GLY A 209 18.75 -17.91 -2.40
C GLY A 209 19.28 -19.10 -3.25
N ALA A 210 19.55 -18.86 -4.53
CA ALA A 210 20.19 -19.83 -5.43
C ALA A 210 21.72 -19.91 -5.26
N GLY A 211 22.34 -19.07 -4.42
CA GLY A 211 23.80 -19.02 -4.24
C GLY A 211 24.57 -18.31 -5.36
N GLU A 212 23.86 -17.68 -6.31
CA GLU A 212 24.41 -17.04 -7.50
C GLU A 212 24.97 -15.63 -7.21
N ARG A 213 26.03 -15.56 -6.39
CA ARG A 213 26.64 -14.28 -5.95
C ARG A 213 27.02 -13.35 -7.09
N ARG A 214 27.56 -13.89 -8.18
CA ARG A 214 27.98 -13.10 -9.36
C ARG A 214 26.79 -12.38 -10.00
N ARG A 215 25.63 -13.02 -10.08
CA ARG A 215 24.40 -12.42 -10.60
C ARG A 215 23.86 -11.33 -9.67
N VAL A 216 23.90 -11.54 -8.37
CA VAL A 216 23.52 -10.52 -7.38
C VAL A 216 24.40 -9.27 -7.53
N GLU A 217 25.70 -9.44 -7.68
CA GLU A 217 26.63 -8.32 -7.89
C GLU A 217 26.38 -7.58 -9.22
N GLN A 218 26.12 -8.30 -10.29
CA GLN A 218 25.76 -7.71 -11.59
C GLN A 218 24.46 -6.89 -11.51
N ILE A 219 23.42 -7.43 -10.86
CA ILE A 219 22.15 -6.72 -10.66
C ILE A 219 22.40 -5.44 -9.85
N TYR A 220 23.18 -5.53 -8.78
CA TYR A 220 23.50 -4.39 -7.94
C TYR A 220 24.23 -3.27 -8.71
N ARG A 221 25.28 -3.62 -9.49
CA ARG A 221 26.02 -2.67 -10.32
C ARG A 221 25.13 -1.99 -11.35
N LEU A 222 24.34 -2.76 -12.08
CA LEU A 222 23.40 -2.25 -13.10
C LEU A 222 22.38 -1.29 -12.47
N THR A 223 21.99 -1.54 -11.22
CA THR A 223 21.07 -0.67 -10.46
C THR A 223 21.69 0.67 -10.09
N LEU A 224 22.99 0.69 -9.83
CA LEU A 224 23.71 1.95 -9.51
C LEU A 224 23.95 2.82 -10.73
N GLU A 225 23.91 2.23 -11.93
CA GLU A 225 24.10 2.92 -13.21
C GLU A 225 22.79 3.51 -13.76
N LEU A 226 21.61 3.07 -13.22
CA LEU A 226 20.28 3.56 -13.60
C LEU A 226 19.84 4.75 -12.76
#